data_9585bc3e6d421bca1233d69028f2b333
#
_entry.id   9585bc3e6d421bca1233d69028f2b333
#
_cell.length_a   1.000
_cell.length_b   1.000
_cell.length_c   1.000
_cell.angle_alpha   90.00
_cell.angle_beta   90.00
_cell.angle_gamma   90.00
#
_symmetry.space_group_name_H-M   'P 1'
#
loop_
_entity.id
_entity.type
_entity.pdbx_description
1 polymer ?
#
loop_
_entity_poly.entity_id
_entity_poly.type
_entity_poly.pdbx_seq_one_letter_code
_entity_poly.pdbx_strand_id
1 'polypeptide(L)'
;VAPTGRKPKETSTMADLLTPLSFAGLNLRNRIVMPPMWSGQAHPNGSVTEKIIDYHRVRAAAGCGLVIVEHSFVLPRGRHSATQMGVHSDEMIGGLSWLASAIRAEGAVAALQLSHAGSRASSVVLGTRPAAPSAVRHPYEPAGDIPDELTPGQISETVAAFGDAAIRAREAGFDAVEIHAAHGFLLSEFLSPLTNRRQDEYGDSLEGRSKIHIEVLAEVRRRAGSGFPIFVRLG
;
A
#
# COMPACT_ATOMS: atom_id res chain seq x y z
N VAL A 1 47.56 44.73 3.49
CA VAL A 1 46.17 44.24 3.25
C VAL A 1 46.33 42.81 2.75
N ALA A 2 46.01 41.83 3.60
CA ALA A 2 46.05 40.39 3.28
C ALA A 2 44.79 40.02 2.49
N PRO A 3 44.88 39.12 1.47
CA PRO A 3 43.71 38.70 0.75
C PRO A 3 42.89 37.69 1.62
N THR A 4 41.63 38.02 1.81
CA THR A 4 40.66 37.16 2.47
C THR A 4 40.47 35.90 1.68
N GLY A 5 40.94 34.77 2.26
CA GLY A 5 40.74 33.43 1.69
C GLY A 5 39.28 33.12 1.52
N ARG A 6 38.79 33.01 0.28
CA ARG A 6 37.51 32.37 -0.03
C ARG A 6 37.58 30.91 0.37
N LYS A 7 36.76 30.50 1.35
CA LYS A 7 36.52 29.08 1.62
C LYS A 7 36.06 28.45 0.29
N PRO A 8 36.54 27.25 -0.07
CA PRO A 8 36.04 26.54 -1.21
C PRO A 8 34.54 26.28 -0.99
N LYS A 9 33.74 26.59 -2.00
CA LYS A 9 32.33 26.18 -2.03
C LYS A 9 32.33 24.63 -1.96
N GLU A 10 31.72 24.08 -0.91
CA GLU A 10 31.36 22.67 -0.92
C GLU A 10 30.53 22.41 -2.18
N THR A 11 31.11 21.75 -3.14
CA THR A 11 30.37 21.18 -4.28
C THR A 11 29.45 20.12 -3.70
N SER A 12 28.18 20.47 -3.49
CA SER A 12 27.13 19.48 -3.26
C SER A 12 27.16 18.51 -4.44
N THR A 13 27.81 17.37 -4.26
CA THR A 13 27.72 16.28 -5.21
C THR A 13 26.27 15.82 -5.20
N MET A 14 25.52 16.10 -6.28
CA MET A 14 24.18 15.52 -6.45
C MET A 14 24.31 14.00 -6.34
N ALA A 15 23.52 13.41 -5.45
CA ALA A 15 23.51 11.97 -5.26
C ALA A 15 23.06 11.31 -6.58
N ASP A 16 23.90 10.44 -7.12
CA ASP A 16 23.59 9.64 -8.31
C ASP A 16 22.47 8.62 -7.99
N LEU A 17 21.67 8.25 -8.98
CA LEU A 17 20.63 7.21 -8.88
C LEU A 17 21.17 5.88 -8.35
N LEU A 18 22.42 5.57 -8.64
CA LEU A 18 23.07 4.32 -8.25
C LEU A 18 23.74 4.37 -6.88
N THR A 19 23.77 5.54 -6.22
CA THR A 19 24.34 5.63 -4.87
C THR A 19 23.40 4.97 -3.85
N PRO A 20 23.95 4.19 -2.88
CA PRO A 20 23.17 3.63 -1.80
C PRO A 20 22.39 4.70 -1.01
N LEU A 21 21.26 4.30 -0.44
CA LEU A 21 20.42 5.15 0.37
C LEU A 21 19.98 4.40 1.64
N SER A 22 20.26 4.99 2.81
CA SER A 22 19.76 4.50 4.09
C SER A 22 18.72 5.48 4.62
N PHE A 23 17.53 4.99 4.94
CA PHE A 23 16.46 5.77 5.58
C PHE A 23 15.46 4.85 6.28
N ALA A 24 14.85 5.33 7.35
CA ALA A 24 13.82 4.62 8.11
C ALA A 24 14.21 3.17 8.50
N GLY A 25 15.50 2.89 8.71
CA GLY A 25 16.01 1.55 9.04
C GLY A 25 16.22 0.64 7.82
N LEU A 26 15.92 1.08 6.62
CA LEU A 26 16.18 0.36 5.36
C LEU A 26 17.54 0.76 4.76
N ASN A 27 18.22 -0.20 4.14
CA ASN A 27 19.45 0.03 3.40
C ASN A 27 19.25 -0.40 1.94
N LEU A 28 19.05 0.56 1.06
CA LEU A 28 18.86 0.35 -0.36
C LEU A 28 20.21 0.41 -1.08
N ARG A 29 20.47 -0.54 -1.96
CA ARG A 29 21.69 -0.56 -2.79
C ARG A 29 21.79 0.62 -3.78
N ASN A 30 20.66 1.25 -4.10
CA ASN A 30 20.55 2.44 -4.96
C ASN A 30 19.18 3.12 -4.74
N ARG A 31 18.90 4.19 -5.50
CA ARG A 31 17.69 5.02 -5.37
C ARG A 31 16.58 4.65 -6.36
N ILE A 32 16.69 3.52 -7.04
CA ILE A 32 15.70 3.05 -8.02
C ILE A 32 14.64 2.23 -7.29
N VAL A 33 13.40 2.68 -7.39
CA VAL A 33 12.24 2.04 -6.77
C VAL A 33 11.28 1.55 -7.84
N MET A 34 10.94 0.26 -7.81
CA MET A 34 9.80 -0.25 -8.57
C MET A 34 8.51 0.07 -7.82
N PRO A 35 7.61 0.90 -8.37
CA PRO A 35 6.31 1.18 -7.74
C PRO A 35 5.40 -0.05 -7.80
N PRO A 36 4.33 -0.10 -6.97
CA PRO A 36 3.39 -1.22 -6.98
C PRO A 36 2.58 -1.24 -8.29
N MET A 37 2.80 -2.26 -9.10
CA MET A 37 2.14 -2.43 -10.41
C MET A 37 1.32 -3.72 -10.41
N TRP A 38 0.01 -3.59 -10.50
CA TRP A 38 -0.89 -4.73 -10.51
C TRP A 38 -0.65 -5.64 -11.71
N SER A 39 -0.33 -6.89 -11.45
CA SER A 39 -0.05 -7.91 -12.47
C SER A 39 -1.31 -8.69 -12.91
N GLY A 40 -2.30 -8.78 -12.04
CA GLY A 40 -3.51 -9.56 -12.28
C GLY A 40 -3.27 -11.07 -12.35
N GLN A 41 -2.28 -11.57 -11.65
CA GLN A 41 -1.82 -12.97 -11.78
C GLN A 41 -1.98 -13.82 -10.51
N ALA A 42 -2.65 -13.31 -9.46
CA ALA A 42 -2.93 -14.10 -8.26
C ALA A 42 -3.95 -15.21 -8.52
N HIS A 43 -3.91 -16.24 -7.68
CA HIS A 43 -4.95 -17.25 -7.66
C HIS A 43 -6.32 -16.65 -7.28
N PRO A 44 -7.44 -17.30 -7.64
CA PRO A 44 -8.79 -16.84 -7.29
C PRO A 44 -9.03 -16.66 -5.79
N ASN A 45 -8.30 -17.32 -4.92
CA ASN A 45 -8.36 -17.12 -3.47
C ASN A 45 -7.47 -15.97 -2.96
N GLY A 46 -6.70 -15.29 -3.84
CA GLY A 46 -5.77 -14.22 -3.51
C GLY A 46 -4.34 -14.69 -3.19
N SER A 47 -4.06 -15.99 -3.24
CA SER A 47 -2.70 -16.50 -2.98
C SER A 47 -1.72 -16.18 -4.10
N VAL A 48 -0.45 -16.10 -3.74
CA VAL A 48 0.67 -15.80 -4.65
C VAL A 48 0.86 -16.97 -5.64
N THR A 49 1.13 -16.64 -6.90
CA THR A 49 1.52 -17.60 -7.95
C THR A 49 3.01 -17.49 -8.27
N GLU A 50 3.57 -18.52 -8.89
CA GLU A 50 4.95 -18.46 -9.41
C GLU A 50 5.15 -17.30 -10.40
N LYS A 51 4.12 -16.96 -11.18
CA LYS A 51 4.16 -15.84 -12.13
C LYS A 51 4.34 -14.49 -11.41
N ILE A 52 3.70 -14.29 -10.25
CA ILE A 52 3.91 -13.07 -9.43
C ILE A 52 5.33 -13.05 -8.88
N ILE A 53 5.84 -14.19 -8.40
CA ILE A 53 7.19 -14.30 -7.88
C ILE A 53 8.19 -13.93 -8.96
N ASP A 54 8.11 -14.54 -10.14
CA ASP A 54 8.98 -14.24 -11.27
C ASP A 54 8.87 -12.80 -11.76
N TYR A 55 7.64 -12.26 -11.80
CA TYR A 55 7.40 -10.87 -12.20
C TYR A 55 8.20 -9.89 -11.33
N HIS A 56 8.21 -10.06 -10.00
CA HIS A 56 8.92 -9.19 -9.09
C HIS A 56 10.42 -9.52 -9.00
N ARG A 57 10.77 -10.82 -9.01
CA ARG A 57 12.17 -11.28 -8.98
C ARG A 57 13.00 -10.73 -10.15
N VAL A 58 12.48 -10.82 -11.38
CA VAL A 58 13.19 -10.29 -12.58
C VAL A 58 13.48 -8.79 -12.45
N ARG A 59 12.58 -8.02 -11.86
CA ARG A 59 12.77 -6.57 -11.66
C ARG A 59 13.77 -6.27 -10.54
N ALA A 60 13.75 -7.06 -9.49
CA ALA A 60 14.77 -7.00 -8.45
C ALA A 60 16.15 -7.34 -9.05
N ALA A 61 16.26 -8.43 -9.82
CA ALA A 61 17.50 -8.84 -10.51
C ALA A 61 18.00 -7.78 -11.51
N ALA A 62 17.09 -7.03 -12.15
CA ALA A 62 17.43 -5.92 -13.03
C ALA A 62 18.03 -4.69 -12.29
N GLY A 63 18.15 -4.71 -10.97
CA GLY A 63 18.89 -3.73 -10.20
C GLY A 63 18.07 -2.76 -9.37
N CYS A 64 16.73 -2.91 -9.22
CA CYS A 64 15.96 -2.07 -8.31
C CYS A 64 16.49 -2.17 -6.87
N GLY A 65 16.64 -1.04 -6.18
CA GLY A 65 17.00 -0.99 -4.76
C GLY A 65 15.83 -1.33 -3.84
N LEU A 66 14.62 -0.95 -4.24
CA LEU A 66 13.36 -1.27 -3.55
C LEU A 66 12.34 -1.77 -4.57
N VAL A 67 11.65 -2.84 -4.24
CA VAL A 67 10.48 -3.33 -4.98
C VAL A 67 9.25 -3.25 -4.07
N ILE A 68 8.27 -2.41 -4.46
CA ILE A 68 6.99 -2.37 -3.79
C ILE A 68 6.05 -3.31 -4.55
N VAL A 69 5.66 -4.38 -3.89
CA VAL A 69 4.75 -5.39 -4.43
C VAL A 69 3.35 -4.79 -4.57
N GLU A 70 2.65 -5.23 -5.61
CA GLU A 70 1.31 -4.76 -6.00
C GLU A 70 0.31 -4.72 -4.84
N HIS A 71 -0.71 -3.87 -4.99
CA HIS A 71 -1.76 -3.67 -4.00
C HIS A 71 -2.45 -4.99 -3.63
N SER A 72 -2.38 -5.36 -2.34
CA SER A 72 -2.93 -6.59 -1.79
C SER A 72 -4.10 -6.27 -0.87
N PHE A 73 -5.25 -6.94 -1.07
CA PHE A 73 -6.44 -6.62 -0.28
C PHE A 73 -6.30 -7.11 1.17
N VAL A 74 -6.66 -6.24 2.10
CA VAL A 74 -6.61 -6.51 3.56
C VAL A 74 -7.87 -7.17 4.09
N LEU A 75 -9.00 -7.03 3.36
CA LEU A 75 -10.29 -7.66 3.64
C LEU A 75 -10.90 -8.19 2.34
N PRO A 76 -11.59 -9.35 2.36
CA PRO A 76 -12.27 -9.89 1.18
C PRO A 76 -13.20 -8.90 0.49
N ARG A 77 -13.97 -8.11 1.24
CA ARG A 77 -14.87 -7.07 0.70
C ARG A 77 -14.15 -5.88 0.06
N GLY A 78 -12.85 -5.71 0.35
CA GLY A 78 -11.98 -4.69 -0.27
C GLY A 78 -11.29 -5.16 -1.53
N ARG A 79 -11.65 -6.31 -2.07
CA ARG A 79 -11.03 -6.93 -3.22
C ARG A 79 -11.45 -6.24 -4.53
N HIS A 80 -10.46 -5.81 -5.33
CA HIS A 80 -10.68 -5.13 -6.59
C HIS A 80 -11.04 -6.09 -7.74
N SER A 81 -10.38 -7.24 -7.82
CA SER A 81 -10.54 -8.19 -8.94
C SER A 81 -10.34 -9.65 -8.53
N ALA A 82 -10.83 -10.58 -9.36
CA ALA A 82 -10.68 -12.02 -9.12
C ALA A 82 -9.22 -12.52 -9.09
N THR A 83 -8.30 -11.73 -9.62
CA THR A 83 -6.88 -12.07 -9.73
C THR A 83 -5.98 -11.12 -8.93
N GLN A 84 -6.56 -10.41 -7.96
CA GLN A 84 -5.81 -9.59 -7.03
C GLN A 84 -5.23 -10.43 -5.89
N MET A 85 -3.99 -10.15 -5.52
CA MET A 85 -3.33 -10.75 -4.37
C MET A 85 -3.95 -10.27 -3.06
N GLY A 86 -4.00 -11.16 -2.05
CA GLY A 86 -4.53 -10.90 -0.72
C GLY A 86 -3.48 -11.02 0.38
N VAL A 87 -3.74 -10.32 1.48
CA VAL A 87 -3.00 -10.42 2.75
C VAL A 87 -3.98 -10.50 3.92
N HIS A 88 -5.21 -10.92 3.62
CA HIS A 88 -6.38 -10.88 4.49
C HIS A 88 -6.45 -12.01 5.51
N SER A 89 -5.67 -13.08 5.35
CA SER A 89 -5.62 -14.23 6.27
C SER A 89 -4.20 -14.78 6.43
N ASP A 90 -3.96 -15.55 7.49
CA ASP A 90 -2.66 -16.13 7.81
C ASP A 90 -2.24 -17.19 6.76
N GLU A 91 -3.21 -17.79 6.07
CA GLU A 91 -2.95 -18.71 4.96
C GLU A 91 -2.14 -18.07 3.82
N MET A 92 -2.17 -16.73 3.70
CA MET A 92 -1.43 -15.99 2.68
C MET A 92 0.07 -15.89 3.00
N ILE A 93 0.48 -16.04 4.28
CA ILE A 93 1.85 -15.81 4.75
C ILE A 93 2.86 -16.66 3.98
N GLY A 94 2.58 -17.96 3.74
CA GLY A 94 3.50 -18.87 3.06
C GLY A 94 3.88 -18.39 1.65
N GLY A 95 2.88 -18.07 0.82
CA GLY A 95 3.10 -17.55 -0.53
C GLY A 95 3.77 -16.18 -0.55
N LEU A 96 3.35 -15.29 0.36
CA LEU A 96 3.97 -13.98 0.53
C LEU A 96 5.43 -14.09 0.97
N SER A 97 5.78 -15.09 1.81
CA SER A 97 7.16 -15.32 2.23
C SER A 97 8.06 -15.76 1.07
N TRP A 98 7.57 -16.61 0.16
CA TRP A 98 8.30 -16.97 -1.05
C TRP A 98 8.56 -15.75 -1.94
N LEU A 99 7.55 -14.88 -2.09
CA LEU A 99 7.67 -13.66 -2.88
C LEU A 99 8.70 -12.69 -2.27
N ALA A 100 8.60 -12.41 -0.96
CA ALA A 100 9.55 -11.54 -0.26
C ALA A 100 10.98 -12.08 -0.35
N SER A 101 11.16 -13.40 -0.13
CA SER A 101 12.45 -14.07 -0.21
C SER A 101 13.06 -14.00 -1.62
N ALA A 102 12.25 -14.18 -2.68
CA ALA A 102 12.71 -14.10 -4.06
C ALA A 102 13.21 -12.67 -4.42
N ILE A 103 12.51 -11.62 -3.96
CA ILE A 103 12.93 -10.23 -4.16
C ILE A 103 14.24 -9.96 -3.43
N ARG A 104 14.33 -10.36 -2.16
CA ARG A 104 15.51 -10.12 -1.30
C ARG A 104 16.74 -10.91 -1.74
N ALA A 105 16.57 -12.12 -2.28
CA ALA A 105 17.66 -12.92 -2.83
C ALA A 105 18.37 -12.22 -4.00
N GLU A 106 17.66 -11.36 -4.74
CA GLU A 106 18.24 -10.53 -5.81
C GLU A 106 18.80 -9.18 -5.29
N GLY A 107 18.87 -8.98 -3.96
CA GLY A 107 19.49 -7.83 -3.31
C GLY A 107 18.62 -6.57 -3.27
N ALA A 108 17.33 -6.65 -3.53
CA ALA A 108 16.38 -5.54 -3.37
C ALA A 108 15.68 -5.61 -1.99
N VAL A 109 15.33 -4.46 -1.45
CA VAL A 109 14.40 -4.34 -0.31
C VAL A 109 12.99 -4.66 -0.82
N ALA A 110 12.21 -5.44 -0.06
CA ALA A 110 10.86 -5.86 -0.40
C ALA A 110 9.82 -5.13 0.47
N ALA A 111 8.89 -4.40 -0.15
CA ALA A 111 7.73 -3.82 0.53
C ALA A 111 6.43 -4.37 -0.06
N LEU A 112 5.35 -4.45 0.75
CA LEU A 112 4.03 -4.89 0.32
C LEU A 112 3.05 -3.73 0.39
N GLN A 113 2.31 -3.45 -0.72
CA GLN A 113 1.25 -2.45 -0.68
C GLN A 113 -0.05 -3.04 -0.14
N LEU A 114 -0.58 -2.47 0.94
CA LEU A 114 -1.84 -2.83 1.60
C LEU A 114 -2.99 -1.99 1.04
N SER A 115 -4.11 -2.59 0.68
CA SER A 115 -5.20 -1.88 0.02
C SER A 115 -6.59 -2.37 0.39
N HIS A 116 -7.57 -1.49 0.18
CA HIS A 116 -9.00 -1.80 0.14
C HIS A 116 -9.61 -1.01 -1.02
N ALA A 117 -10.24 -1.68 -1.97
CA ALA A 117 -10.67 -1.04 -3.22
C ALA A 117 -11.81 -0.03 -3.07
N GLY A 118 -12.55 -0.05 -1.95
CA GLY A 118 -13.68 0.86 -1.79
C GLY A 118 -14.78 0.62 -2.83
N SER A 119 -15.35 1.66 -3.39
CA SER A 119 -16.37 1.57 -4.44
C SER A 119 -15.84 0.97 -5.75
N ARG A 120 -14.52 0.88 -5.92
CA ARG A 120 -13.89 0.23 -7.08
C ARG A 120 -13.79 -1.30 -6.96
N ALA A 121 -14.27 -1.87 -5.85
CA ALA A 121 -14.42 -3.31 -5.74
C ALA A 121 -15.54 -3.81 -6.67
N SER A 122 -15.32 -4.93 -7.33
CA SER A 122 -16.31 -5.48 -8.27
C SER A 122 -17.39 -6.28 -7.55
N SER A 123 -18.66 -5.88 -7.67
CA SER A 123 -19.80 -6.64 -7.14
C SER A 123 -19.86 -8.07 -7.68
N VAL A 124 -19.44 -8.29 -8.93
CA VAL A 124 -19.35 -9.63 -9.55
C VAL A 124 -18.33 -10.51 -8.80
N VAL A 125 -17.20 -9.92 -8.37
CA VAL A 125 -16.15 -10.64 -7.63
C VAL A 125 -16.55 -10.85 -6.16
N LEU A 126 -17.21 -9.84 -5.58
CA LEU A 126 -17.63 -9.88 -4.18
C LEU A 126 -18.89 -10.72 -3.93
N GLY A 127 -19.75 -10.86 -4.94
CA GLY A 127 -21.13 -11.40 -4.75
C GLY A 127 -22.05 -10.45 -3.98
N THR A 128 -21.59 -9.25 -3.66
CA THR A 128 -22.32 -8.21 -2.93
C THR A 128 -21.96 -6.83 -3.46
N ARG A 129 -22.67 -5.78 -3.05
CA ARG A 129 -22.27 -4.42 -3.37
C ARG A 129 -20.91 -4.07 -2.75
N PRO A 130 -20.10 -3.25 -3.42
CA PRO A 130 -18.90 -2.67 -2.82
C PRO A 130 -19.27 -1.77 -1.63
N ALA A 131 -18.31 -1.48 -0.76
CA ALA A 131 -18.49 -0.59 0.38
C ALA A 131 -17.53 0.60 0.28
N ALA A 132 -18.04 1.81 0.58
CA ALA A 132 -17.34 3.07 0.43
C ALA A 132 -17.67 4.05 1.57
N PRO A 133 -17.02 5.23 1.66
CA PRO A 133 -17.36 6.24 2.67
C PRO A 133 -18.82 6.66 2.61
N SER A 134 -19.40 6.75 1.41
CA SER A 134 -20.79 7.14 1.17
C SER A 134 -21.37 6.40 -0.03
N ALA A 135 -22.69 6.31 -0.11
CA ALA A 135 -23.42 5.70 -1.23
C ALA A 135 -23.36 6.58 -2.51
N VAL A 136 -22.14 6.89 -2.94
CA VAL A 136 -21.84 7.71 -4.12
C VAL A 136 -21.11 6.87 -5.15
N ARG A 137 -21.63 6.86 -6.40
CA ARG A 137 -20.97 6.18 -7.51
C ARG A 137 -19.58 6.77 -7.76
N HIS A 138 -18.61 5.90 -8.02
CA HIS A 138 -17.23 6.35 -8.27
C HIS A 138 -17.16 7.25 -9.52
N PRO A 139 -16.56 8.46 -9.45
CA PRO A 139 -16.58 9.44 -10.54
C PRO A 139 -15.96 8.94 -11.85
N TYR A 140 -14.97 8.06 -11.77
CA TYR A 140 -14.27 7.50 -12.95
C TYR A 140 -14.86 6.15 -13.41
N GLU A 141 -15.92 5.66 -12.76
CA GLU A 141 -16.58 4.41 -13.10
C GLU A 141 -18.11 4.62 -13.20
N PRO A 142 -18.56 5.37 -14.20
CA PRO A 142 -19.98 5.76 -14.31
C PRO A 142 -20.94 4.57 -14.52
N ALA A 143 -20.42 3.43 -14.98
CA ALA A 143 -21.17 2.18 -15.11
C ALA A 143 -21.04 1.26 -13.87
N GLY A 144 -20.20 1.64 -12.89
CA GLY A 144 -20.01 0.86 -11.65
C GLY A 144 -21.22 0.90 -10.74
N ASP A 145 -21.24 0.06 -9.73
CA ASP A 145 -22.28 0.00 -8.71
C ASP A 145 -22.28 1.25 -7.82
N ILE A 146 -23.47 1.56 -7.27
CA ILE A 146 -23.54 2.47 -6.13
C ILE A 146 -23.16 1.64 -4.90
N PRO A 147 -22.09 2.00 -4.17
CA PRO A 147 -21.65 1.25 -3.01
C PRO A 147 -22.59 1.43 -1.83
N ASP A 148 -22.52 0.49 -0.88
CA ASP A 148 -23.11 0.68 0.44
C ASP A 148 -22.20 1.58 1.30
N GLU A 149 -22.80 2.48 2.06
CA GLU A 149 -22.04 3.32 2.99
C GLU A 149 -21.53 2.50 4.16
N LEU A 150 -20.25 2.59 4.48
CA LEU A 150 -19.63 1.92 5.62
C LEU A 150 -20.18 2.46 6.93
N THR A 151 -20.62 1.56 7.80
CA THR A 151 -20.93 1.91 9.20
C THR A 151 -19.64 2.20 9.98
N PRO A 152 -19.70 2.94 11.10
CA PRO A 152 -18.54 3.15 11.99
C PRO A 152 -17.88 1.84 12.44
N GLY A 153 -18.66 0.79 12.70
CA GLY A 153 -18.14 -0.53 13.04
C GLY A 153 -17.33 -1.18 11.91
N GLN A 154 -17.78 -1.02 10.67
CA GLN A 154 -17.06 -1.51 9.49
C GLN A 154 -15.81 -0.69 9.17
N ILE A 155 -15.80 0.60 9.50
CA ILE A 155 -14.59 1.45 9.42
C ILE A 155 -13.56 0.92 10.42
N SER A 156 -13.96 0.69 11.68
CA SER A 156 -13.07 0.14 12.72
C SER A 156 -12.53 -1.25 12.35
N GLU A 157 -13.35 -2.12 11.76
CA GLU A 157 -12.91 -3.42 11.23
C GLU A 157 -11.88 -3.25 10.10
N THR A 158 -12.08 -2.28 9.22
CA THR A 158 -11.15 -1.99 8.14
C THR A 158 -9.80 -1.50 8.70
N VAL A 159 -9.82 -0.59 9.68
CA VAL A 159 -8.61 -0.12 10.37
C VAL A 159 -7.84 -1.29 10.99
N ALA A 160 -8.54 -2.18 11.71
CA ALA A 160 -7.94 -3.36 12.31
C ALA A 160 -7.32 -4.30 11.26
N ALA A 161 -8.00 -4.49 10.12
CA ALA A 161 -7.52 -5.34 9.03
C ALA A 161 -6.21 -4.83 8.38
N PHE A 162 -6.01 -3.52 8.26
CA PHE A 162 -4.72 -2.96 7.85
C PHE A 162 -3.61 -3.30 8.85
N GLY A 163 -3.91 -3.26 10.15
CA GLY A 163 -2.97 -3.66 11.19
C GLY A 163 -2.60 -5.15 11.13
N ASP A 164 -3.60 -6.04 10.97
CA ASP A 164 -3.39 -7.49 10.81
C ASP A 164 -2.58 -7.79 9.54
N ALA A 165 -2.89 -7.12 8.44
CA ALA A 165 -2.16 -7.25 7.18
C ALA A 165 -0.68 -6.84 7.33
N ALA A 166 -0.39 -5.80 8.09
CA ALA A 166 0.99 -5.38 8.35
C ALA A 166 1.78 -6.42 9.18
N ILE A 167 1.14 -7.07 10.15
CA ILE A 167 1.76 -8.20 10.88
C ILE A 167 2.09 -9.33 9.92
N ARG A 168 1.14 -9.77 9.09
CA ARG A 168 1.32 -10.84 8.11
C ARG A 168 2.44 -10.52 7.11
N ALA A 169 2.50 -9.27 6.63
CA ALA A 169 3.58 -8.82 5.76
C ALA A 169 4.95 -8.93 6.44
N ARG A 170 5.06 -8.49 7.71
CA ARG A 170 6.29 -8.61 8.49
C ARG A 170 6.67 -10.08 8.75
N GLU A 171 5.72 -10.93 9.11
CA GLU A 171 5.94 -12.37 9.32
C GLU A 171 6.32 -13.10 8.05
N ALA A 172 5.79 -12.65 6.90
CA ALA A 172 6.19 -13.12 5.58
C ALA A 172 7.60 -12.66 5.15
N GLY A 173 8.25 -11.78 5.93
CA GLY A 173 9.62 -11.35 5.69
C GLY A 173 9.75 -10.13 4.76
N PHE A 174 8.68 -9.36 4.55
CA PHE A 174 8.79 -8.03 3.95
C PHE A 174 9.52 -7.06 4.88
N ASP A 175 10.30 -6.17 4.30
CA ASP A 175 11.08 -5.18 5.02
C ASP A 175 10.27 -3.93 5.37
N ALA A 176 9.14 -3.69 4.67
CA ALA A 176 8.25 -2.56 4.85
C ALA A 176 6.84 -2.86 4.34
N VAL A 177 5.88 -2.00 4.67
CA VAL A 177 4.57 -1.93 4.01
C VAL A 177 4.32 -0.54 3.43
N GLU A 178 3.49 -0.46 2.39
CA GLU A 178 2.95 0.79 1.86
C GLU A 178 1.42 0.79 2.00
N ILE A 179 0.87 1.83 2.64
CA ILE A 179 -0.58 2.02 2.74
C ILE A 179 -1.06 2.71 1.47
N HIS A 180 -1.99 2.06 0.75
CA HIS A 180 -2.56 2.59 -0.48
C HIS A 180 -3.69 3.58 -0.18
N ALA A 181 -3.38 4.88 -0.24
CA ALA A 181 -4.32 5.99 -0.04
C ALA A 181 -4.47 6.86 -1.30
N ALA A 182 -4.43 6.22 -2.48
CA ALA A 182 -4.46 6.87 -3.79
C ALA A 182 -5.44 6.18 -4.75
N HIS A 183 -5.52 6.68 -5.98
CA HIS A 183 -6.17 6.07 -7.15
C HIS A 183 -7.68 5.83 -6.99
N GLY A 184 -8.36 6.59 -6.13
CA GLY A 184 -9.79 6.40 -5.87
C GLY A 184 -10.13 5.09 -5.15
N PHE A 185 -9.17 4.48 -4.43
CA PHE A 185 -9.42 3.38 -3.52
C PHE A 185 -9.94 3.90 -2.17
N LEU A 186 -10.36 3.04 -1.27
CA LEU A 186 -11.13 3.41 -0.08
C LEU A 186 -10.56 4.61 0.69
N LEU A 187 -9.27 4.60 1.01
CA LEU A 187 -8.67 5.71 1.76
C LEU A 187 -8.67 7.01 0.94
N SER A 188 -8.37 6.95 -0.36
CA SER A 188 -8.51 8.11 -1.26
C SER A 188 -9.94 8.61 -1.34
N GLU A 189 -10.94 7.70 -1.33
CA GLU A 189 -12.36 8.06 -1.31
C GLU A 189 -12.76 8.78 -0.03
N PHE A 190 -12.24 8.36 1.13
CA PHE A 190 -12.47 9.07 2.40
C PHE A 190 -11.94 10.49 2.37
N LEU A 191 -10.77 10.72 1.79
CA LEU A 191 -10.14 12.04 1.74
C LEU A 191 -10.89 13.00 0.80
N SER A 192 -11.46 12.48 -0.29
CA SER A 192 -12.10 13.29 -1.34
C SER A 192 -13.51 13.72 -0.96
N PRO A 193 -13.84 15.04 -1.00
CA PRO A 193 -15.21 15.52 -0.81
C PRO A 193 -16.14 15.13 -1.97
N LEU A 194 -15.63 14.60 -3.08
CA LEU A 194 -16.45 14.11 -4.19
C LEU A 194 -17.12 12.77 -3.84
N THR A 195 -16.44 11.92 -3.09
CA THR A 195 -16.86 10.55 -2.75
C THR A 195 -17.26 10.39 -1.29
N ASN A 196 -16.75 11.24 -0.39
CA ASN A 196 -17.10 11.26 1.02
C ASN A 196 -18.12 12.39 1.30
N ARG A 197 -19.36 12.01 1.55
CA ARG A 197 -20.50 12.88 1.88
C ARG A 197 -20.98 12.69 3.32
N ARG A 198 -20.18 12.03 4.15
CA ARG A 198 -20.51 11.75 5.55
C ARG A 198 -20.66 13.04 6.34
N GLN A 199 -21.56 12.97 7.35
CA GLN A 199 -21.82 14.05 8.30
C GLN A 199 -21.39 13.67 9.73
N ASP A 200 -20.71 12.52 9.87
CA ASP A 200 -20.14 12.04 11.13
C ASP A 200 -18.65 12.39 11.24
N GLU A 201 -18.00 11.85 12.26
CA GLU A 201 -16.58 12.09 12.56
C GLU A 201 -15.57 11.68 11.45
N TYR A 202 -16.04 10.98 10.39
CA TYR A 202 -15.23 10.57 9.24
C TYR A 202 -15.50 11.41 7.98
N GLY A 203 -16.28 12.49 8.08
CA GLY A 203 -16.68 13.33 6.95
C GLY A 203 -16.53 14.83 7.21
N ASP A 204 -17.28 15.63 6.47
CA ASP A 204 -17.42 17.08 6.57
C ASP A 204 -16.08 17.84 6.41
N SER A 205 -15.29 18.01 7.46
CA SER A 205 -14.02 18.73 7.46
C SER A 205 -12.84 17.91 6.88
N LEU A 206 -11.71 18.55 6.62
CA LEU A 206 -10.48 17.84 6.23
C LEU A 206 -10.03 16.90 7.35
N GLU A 207 -10.13 17.32 8.60
CA GLU A 207 -9.81 16.52 9.79
C GLU A 207 -10.67 15.27 9.83
N GLY A 208 -11.98 15.38 9.63
CA GLY A 208 -12.90 14.24 9.57
C GLY A 208 -12.57 13.29 8.42
N ARG A 209 -12.38 13.82 7.20
CA ARG A 209 -12.04 13.00 6.03
C ARG A 209 -10.66 12.33 6.13
N SER A 210 -9.71 12.91 6.85
CA SER A 210 -8.39 12.31 7.08
C SER A 210 -8.32 11.39 8.30
N LYS A 211 -9.36 11.34 9.13
CA LYS A 211 -9.37 10.57 10.38
C LYS A 211 -9.03 9.10 10.18
N ILE A 212 -9.65 8.43 9.23
CA ILE A 212 -9.37 7.01 8.95
C ILE A 212 -7.89 6.77 8.57
N HIS A 213 -7.24 7.73 7.89
CA HIS A 213 -5.83 7.60 7.53
C HIS A 213 -4.94 7.59 8.77
N ILE A 214 -5.24 8.48 9.71
CA ILE A 214 -4.51 8.57 10.98
C ILE A 214 -4.72 7.31 11.81
N GLU A 215 -5.96 6.80 11.85
CA GLU A 215 -6.29 5.57 12.57
C GLU A 215 -5.60 4.34 11.95
N VAL A 216 -5.61 4.20 10.63
CA VAL A 216 -4.89 3.12 9.92
C VAL A 216 -3.39 3.20 10.19
N LEU A 217 -2.79 4.39 10.09
CA LEU A 217 -1.37 4.60 10.37
C LEU A 217 -1.02 4.24 11.81
N ALA A 218 -1.82 4.69 12.77
CA ALA A 218 -1.63 4.41 14.19
C ALA A 218 -1.74 2.90 14.48
N GLU A 219 -2.75 2.23 13.90
CA GLU A 219 -2.98 0.81 14.10
C GLU A 219 -1.87 -0.04 13.45
N VAL A 220 -1.48 0.27 12.22
CA VAL A 220 -0.35 -0.40 11.54
C VAL A 220 0.93 -0.19 12.35
N ARG A 221 1.22 1.03 12.82
CA ARG A 221 2.39 1.32 13.66
C ARG A 221 2.36 0.55 14.99
N ARG A 222 1.20 0.53 15.64
CA ARG A 222 1.01 -0.17 16.91
C ARG A 222 1.28 -1.68 16.77
N ARG A 223 0.80 -2.30 15.68
CA ARG A 223 0.92 -3.75 15.44
C ARG A 223 2.26 -4.16 14.83
N ALA A 224 2.74 -3.43 13.84
CA ALA A 224 4.01 -3.75 13.19
C ALA A 224 5.24 -3.38 14.04
N GLY A 225 5.07 -2.52 15.07
CA GLY A 225 6.15 -2.07 15.94
C GLY A 225 6.84 -0.80 15.44
N SER A 226 7.56 -0.13 16.36
CA SER A 226 8.15 1.20 16.10
C SER A 226 9.25 1.21 15.03
N GLY A 227 9.96 0.10 14.87
CA GLY A 227 11.07 -0.03 13.92
C GLY A 227 10.66 -0.50 12.51
N PHE A 228 9.40 -0.91 12.30
CA PHE A 228 8.97 -1.41 10.98
C PHE A 228 8.61 -0.24 10.06
N PRO A 229 9.24 -0.09 8.88
CA PRO A 229 8.99 1.01 7.96
C PRO A 229 7.58 0.97 7.37
N ILE A 230 6.92 2.12 7.36
CA ILE A 230 5.59 2.31 6.79
C ILE A 230 5.65 3.45 5.79
N PHE A 231 5.30 3.16 4.54
CA PHE A 231 5.10 4.15 3.49
C PHE A 231 3.62 4.46 3.33
N VAL A 232 3.31 5.62 2.78
CA VAL A 232 1.95 5.99 2.39
C VAL A 232 1.97 6.51 0.96
N ARG A 233 1.16 5.93 0.11
CA ARG A 233 0.93 6.44 -1.24
C ARG A 233 -0.30 7.31 -1.25
N LEU A 234 -0.11 8.62 -1.38
CA LEU A 234 -1.15 9.63 -1.54
C LEU A 234 -1.34 9.97 -3.02
N GLY A 235 -2.57 10.37 -3.43
CA GLY A 235 -2.90 10.81 -4.78
C GLY A 235 -4.39 11.00 -5.00
#